data_03cd131570ab41b099a4218143d7aad9
#
_entry.id   03cd131570ab41b099a4218143d7aad9
#
_cell.length_a   1.000
_cell.length_b   1.000
_cell.length_c   1.000
_cell.angle_alpha   90.00
_cell.angle_beta   90.00
_cell.angle_gamma   90.00
#
_symmetry.space_group_name_H-M   'P 1'
#
loop_
_entity.id
_entity.type
_entity.pdbx_description
1 polymer ?
#
loop_
_entity_poly.entity_id
_entity_poly.type
_entity_poly.pdbx_seq_one_letter_code
_entity_poly.pdbx_strand_id
1 'polypeptide(L)'
;MDVRPPVAHTPLGDLSGVTQAPGGPDALGYRSNRPVEVFRGIPYALAPVGPLRFAPPAPAPPWSGMRMADQFGPMAPQIPGLLESMLDGGRVAVGEDNCLTLNVWTSACDQEKRPVMVWIHGGAFLTGGGGVSWYDGTRFASDGDVVLVTINYRLGVFGFLHLEDAPDSGTAGLADQIEALRWVQNNIAAFGGDPNRVTVFGESAGAMSIGSMLGVPSARGLFRRAVMQSGACANVMSREQAKQRTAQLCDALGLANATADQLRNIPAADLLAAQQQMLRSGGSALPFQPVLGGSLLPVHPLKAINDGTGARPEAVLHGTTLDEMRLFTAWDTSLAGIDGDGVVSRARARHGDTAHDVVDLYRSIHPTFDWGQVWSSMETDAVFRIPAHDLGDALMTAGVPSWQYVFAWPTPLLGGRMGACHAVEIPFVFNNVHQPGASQFLGAAQHLEELSAQMNWAWIRFAHGDAPHPQWPAEDETHPVWRFHNDDTAGLVLDPYVRERSCWHHS
;
A
#
# COMPACT_ATOMS: atom_id res chain seq x y z
N MET A 1 -20.96 18.08 28.88
CA MET A 1 -19.93 17.42 29.70
C MET A 1 -18.60 17.77 29.08
N ASP A 2 -17.71 18.41 29.85
CA ASP A 2 -16.33 18.60 29.39
C ASP A 2 -15.66 17.23 29.31
N VAL A 3 -15.60 16.68 28.10
CA VAL A 3 -14.86 15.44 27.86
C VAL A 3 -13.38 15.82 27.91
N ARG A 4 -12.69 15.34 28.93
CA ARG A 4 -11.23 15.53 29.01
C ARG A 4 -10.59 14.88 27.77
N PRO A 5 -9.60 15.55 27.15
CA PRO A 5 -8.89 14.94 26.02
C PRO A 5 -8.23 13.62 26.47
N PRO A 6 -8.23 12.58 25.61
CA PRO A 6 -7.56 11.33 25.92
C PRO A 6 -6.04 11.55 26.02
N VAL A 7 -5.41 10.79 26.91
CA VAL A 7 -3.97 10.87 27.18
C VAL A 7 -3.35 9.48 27.05
N ALA A 8 -2.29 9.39 26.26
CA ALA A 8 -1.44 8.20 26.17
C ALA A 8 -0.07 8.48 26.80
N HIS A 9 0.36 7.62 27.73
CA HIS A 9 1.66 7.69 28.40
C HIS A 9 2.64 6.74 27.72
N THR A 10 3.42 7.24 26.78
CA THR A 10 4.41 6.45 26.04
C THR A 10 5.79 6.52 26.68
N PRO A 11 6.69 5.55 26.42
CA PRO A 11 8.09 5.63 26.83
C PRO A 11 8.83 6.88 26.30
N LEU A 12 8.34 7.48 25.20
CA LEU A 12 8.92 8.71 24.63
C LEU A 12 8.40 9.97 25.31
N GLY A 13 7.21 9.95 25.93
CA GLY A 13 6.57 11.10 26.59
C GLY A 13 5.05 11.04 26.47
N ASP A 14 4.38 11.97 27.11
CA ASP A 14 2.92 12.04 27.17
C ASP A 14 2.34 12.69 25.91
N LEU A 15 1.19 12.15 25.44
CA LEU A 15 0.45 12.62 24.27
C LEU A 15 -0.99 12.94 24.67
N SER A 16 -1.50 14.08 24.20
CA SER A 16 -2.91 14.47 24.33
C SER A 16 -3.58 14.40 22.95
N GLY A 17 -4.56 13.51 22.80
CA GLY A 17 -5.32 13.29 21.58
C GLY A 17 -6.68 13.99 21.57
N VAL A 18 -7.55 13.53 20.67
CA VAL A 18 -8.94 13.97 20.55
C VAL A 18 -9.89 12.77 20.59
N THR A 19 -11.13 13.01 21.02
CA THR A 19 -12.18 12.00 20.95
C THR A 19 -13.01 12.21 19.68
N GLN A 20 -13.19 11.17 18.90
CA GLN A 20 -13.98 11.17 17.67
C GLN A 20 -15.17 10.23 17.82
N ALA A 21 -16.36 10.70 17.45
CA ALA A 21 -17.54 9.84 17.39
C ALA A 21 -17.55 9.03 16.10
N PRO A 22 -17.90 7.73 16.12
CA PRO A 22 -18.11 6.98 14.89
C PRO A 22 -19.33 7.53 14.14
N GLY A 23 -19.11 8.00 12.91
CA GLY A 23 -20.17 8.56 12.06
C GLY A 23 -20.78 7.54 11.10
N GLY A 24 -21.95 7.84 10.52
CA GLY A 24 -22.57 7.13 9.41
C GLY A 24 -23.51 5.97 9.77
N PRO A 25 -24.32 5.44 8.82
CA PRO A 25 -25.30 4.40 9.03
C PRO A 25 -24.68 3.00 9.20
N ASP A 26 -25.40 2.08 9.85
CA ASP A 26 -25.04 0.69 10.02
C ASP A 26 -25.90 -0.22 9.14
N ALA A 27 -25.30 -0.80 8.10
CA ALA A 27 -26.01 -1.68 7.18
C ALA A 27 -26.25 -3.10 7.76
N LEU A 28 -25.43 -3.54 8.69
CA LEU A 28 -25.44 -4.92 9.20
C LEU A 28 -25.78 -5.06 10.70
N GLY A 29 -26.06 -3.96 11.42
CA GLY A 29 -26.38 -4.00 12.85
C GLY A 29 -25.21 -4.33 13.78
N TYR A 30 -23.99 -4.33 13.28
CA TYR A 30 -22.76 -4.67 14.05
C TYR A 30 -22.07 -3.46 14.69
N ARG A 31 -22.73 -2.31 14.73
CA ARG A 31 -22.07 -1.06 15.13
C ARG A 31 -21.93 -0.88 16.61
N SER A 32 -20.71 -0.61 16.98
CA SER A 32 -20.40 0.06 18.24
C SER A 32 -20.55 1.58 18.05
N ASN A 33 -21.29 2.23 18.93
CA ASN A 33 -21.30 3.69 19.07
C ASN A 33 -20.18 4.16 20.03
N ARG A 34 -19.15 3.35 20.23
CA ARG A 34 -18.05 3.72 21.14
C ARG A 34 -17.27 4.88 20.55
N PRO A 35 -17.07 5.97 21.29
CA PRO A 35 -16.14 6.99 20.91
C PRO A 35 -14.73 6.40 20.70
N VAL A 36 -13.99 6.96 19.77
CA VAL A 36 -12.63 6.55 19.43
C VAL A 36 -11.67 7.65 19.88
N GLU A 37 -10.61 7.26 20.55
CA GLU A 37 -9.50 8.13 20.90
C GLU A 37 -8.52 8.18 19.73
N VAL A 38 -8.19 9.38 19.27
CA VAL A 38 -7.37 9.60 18.08
C VAL A 38 -6.18 10.48 18.42
N PHE A 39 -4.99 10.02 18.03
CA PHE A 39 -3.74 10.71 18.19
C PHE A 39 -3.09 10.88 16.82
N ARG A 40 -2.78 12.11 16.41
CA ARG A 40 -2.29 12.44 15.07
C ARG A 40 -0.93 13.10 15.11
N GLY A 41 -0.12 12.90 14.08
CA GLY A 41 1.16 13.57 13.90
C GLY A 41 2.21 13.21 14.94
N ILE A 42 2.20 11.98 15.44
CA ILE A 42 3.19 11.49 16.42
C ILE A 42 4.50 11.19 15.68
N PRO A 43 5.63 11.84 16.04
CA PRO A 43 6.90 11.54 15.38
C PRO A 43 7.43 10.17 15.82
N TYR A 44 7.79 9.35 14.84
CA TYR A 44 8.47 8.08 15.08
C TYR A 44 9.98 8.16 14.80
N ALA A 45 10.40 9.16 14.02
CA ALA A 45 11.80 9.41 13.69
C ALA A 45 12.09 10.91 13.66
N LEU A 46 13.38 11.27 13.66
CA LEU A 46 13.85 12.64 13.43
C LEU A 46 13.52 13.07 12.00
N ALA A 47 13.38 14.40 11.81
CA ALA A 47 13.19 15.00 10.50
C ALA A 47 14.29 14.56 9.52
N PRO A 48 13.96 14.05 8.31
CA PRO A 48 14.92 13.54 7.35
C PRO A 48 15.58 14.66 6.53
N VAL A 49 16.17 15.64 7.21
CA VAL A 49 16.79 16.84 6.62
C VAL A 49 18.29 16.91 6.89
N GLY A 50 19.01 17.72 6.14
CA GLY A 50 20.47 17.88 6.27
C GLY A 50 21.19 16.53 6.15
N PRO A 51 22.01 16.13 7.14
CA PRO A 51 22.73 14.84 7.08
C PRO A 51 21.81 13.61 7.03
N LEU A 52 20.57 13.71 7.50
CA LEU A 52 19.60 12.62 7.48
C LEU A 52 18.83 12.49 6.15
N ARG A 53 18.91 13.48 5.25
CA ARG A 53 18.38 13.33 3.89
C ARG A 53 19.16 12.23 3.17
N PHE A 54 18.47 11.27 2.57
CA PHE A 54 19.00 10.04 1.93
C PHE A 54 19.68 9.04 2.88
N ALA A 55 19.69 9.28 4.19
CA ALA A 55 20.19 8.33 5.19
C ALA A 55 19.03 7.48 5.77
N PRO A 56 19.32 6.32 6.37
CA PRO A 56 18.33 5.61 7.20
C PRO A 56 17.75 6.53 8.28
N PRO A 57 16.49 6.30 8.72
CA PRO A 57 15.87 7.12 9.76
C PRO A 57 16.60 6.98 11.09
N ALA A 58 16.62 8.05 11.86
CA ALA A 58 17.04 8.04 13.26
C ALA A 58 15.80 8.10 14.15
N PRO A 59 15.68 7.24 15.20
CA PRO A 59 14.52 7.20 16.08
C PRO A 59 14.20 8.57 16.69
N ALA A 60 12.91 8.85 16.92
CA ALA A 60 12.49 10.04 17.62
C ALA A 60 13.02 10.04 19.07
N PRO A 61 13.60 11.16 19.55
CA PRO A 61 14.04 11.26 20.93
C PRO A 61 12.85 11.39 21.89
N PRO A 62 13.02 10.98 23.17
CA PRO A 62 12.04 11.28 24.21
C PRO A 62 11.85 12.78 24.40
N TRP A 63 10.65 13.18 24.84
CA TRP A 63 10.33 14.57 25.18
C TRP A 63 9.77 14.66 26.59
N SER A 64 9.85 15.87 27.18
CA SER A 64 9.26 16.17 28.48
C SER A 64 7.94 16.91 28.32
N GLY A 65 7.01 16.67 29.24
CA GLY A 65 5.69 17.30 29.24
C GLY A 65 4.71 16.70 28.23
N MET A 66 3.53 17.32 28.14
CA MET A 66 2.45 16.91 27.27
C MET A 66 2.65 17.44 25.85
N ARG A 67 2.60 16.56 24.83
CA ARG A 67 2.59 16.93 23.43
C ARG A 67 1.17 16.80 22.86
N MET A 68 0.71 17.84 22.16
CA MET A 68 -0.57 17.78 21.45
C MET A 68 -0.43 16.87 20.23
N ALA A 69 -1.37 15.94 20.09
CA ALA A 69 -1.46 14.96 18.99
C ALA A 69 -2.86 15.04 18.34
N ASP A 70 -3.28 16.24 17.98
CA ASP A 70 -4.61 16.58 17.47
C ASP A 70 -4.61 16.92 15.97
N GLN A 71 -3.43 17.11 15.35
CA GLN A 71 -3.26 17.44 13.93
C GLN A 71 -2.40 16.40 13.22
N PHE A 72 -2.76 16.07 11.97
CA PHE A 72 -1.90 15.26 11.11
C PHE A 72 -0.56 15.96 10.88
N GLY A 73 0.53 15.17 10.90
CA GLY A 73 1.83 15.65 10.44
C GLY A 73 1.85 15.88 8.92
N PRO A 74 2.80 16.67 8.42
CA PRO A 74 2.93 16.89 6.98
C PRO A 74 3.25 15.57 6.27
N MET A 75 2.75 15.42 5.06
CA MET A 75 3.16 14.35 4.13
C MET A 75 4.61 14.59 3.68
N ALA A 76 5.32 13.54 3.30
CA ALA A 76 6.64 13.65 2.69
C ALA A 76 6.60 14.54 1.43
N PRO A 77 7.73 15.19 1.06
CA PRO A 77 7.80 16.01 -0.15
C PRO A 77 7.36 15.24 -1.38
N GLN A 78 6.39 15.78 -2.09
CA GLN A 78 5.76 15.16 -3.26
C GLN A 78 5.06 16.22 -4.12
N ILE A 79 4.78 15.87 -5.37
CA ILE A 79 3.89 16.63 -6.25
C ILE A 79 2.64 15.77 -6.42
N PRO A 80 1.50 16.16 -5.87
CA PRO A 80 0.26 15.39 -5.98
C PRO A 80 -0.18 15.22 -7.42
N GLY A 81 -0.61 14.01 -7.78
CA GLY A 81 -1.26 13.71 -9.03
C GLY A 81 -2.77 14.00 -9.00
N LEU A 82 -3.47 13.59 -10.07
CA LEU A 82 -4.92 13.76 -10.15
C LEU A 82 -5.65 12.92 -9.09
N LEU A 83 -5.22 11.68 -8.90
CA LEU A 83 -5.83 10.76 -7.94
C LEU A 83 -5.69 11.29 -6.51
N GLU A 84 -4.48 11.70 -6.11
CA GLU A 84 -4.23 12.25 -4.78
C GLU A 84 -5.05 13.52 -4.51
N SER A 85 -5.20 14.36 -5.54
CA SER A 85 -6.05 15.56 -5.44
C SER A 85 -7.53 15.22 -5.19
N MET A 86 -8.00 14.09 -5.71
CA MET A 86 -9.35 13.57 -5.45
C MET A 86 -9.46 12.95 -4.06
N LEU A 87 -8.43 12.21 -3.62
CA LEU A 87 -8.41 11.48 -2.35
C LEU A 87 -8.43 12.41 -1.13
N ASP A 88 -7.64 13.48 -1.16
CA ASP A 88 -7.37 14.30 0.02
C ASP A 88 -8.04 15.69 0.00
N GLY A 89 -8.42 16.18 -1.17
CA GLY A 89 -8.95 17.54 -1.31
C GLY A 89 -7.98 18.64 -0.84
N GLY A 90 -6.67 18.34 -0.77
CA GLY A 90 -5.62 19.29 -0.41
C GLY A 90 -5.55 19.66 1.07
N ARG A 91 -6.02 18.79 1.97
CA ARG A 91 -6.13 19.10 3.42
C ARG A 91 -4.85 18.90 4.21
N VAL A 92 -3.92 18.06 3.76
CA VAL A 92 -2.69 17.74 4.50
C VAL A 92 -1.51 18.51 3.93
N ALA A 93 -0.75 19.18 4.79
CA ALA A 93 0.46 19.89 4.39
C ALA A 93 1.54 18.92 3.88
N VAL A 94 2.41 19.42 2.99
CA VAL A 94 3.56 18.69 2.46
C VAL A 94 4.85 19.37 2.93
N GLY A 95 5.83 18.61 3.42
CA GLY A 95 7.12 19.19 3.86
C GLY A 95 8.13 18.14 4.29
N GLU A 96 9.42 18.48 4.26
CA GLU A 96 10.48 17.60 4.79
C GLU A 96 10.53 17.60 6.32
N ASP A 97 10.29 18.76 6.92
CA ASP A 97 10.32 18.92 8.37
C ASP A 97 9.16 18.14 8.99
N ASN A 98 9.47 17.20 9.87
CA ASN A 98 8.49 16.41 10.61
C ASN A 98 7.54 15.53 9.76
N CYS A 99 7.92 15.10 8.55
CA CYS A 99 7.07 14.21 7.76
C CYS A 99 7.06 12.76 8.27
N LEU A 100 8.05 12.33 9.06
CA LEU A 100 8.12 10.98 9.61
C LEU A 100 7.26 10.84 10.87
N THR A 101 5.96 10.84 10.65
CA THR A 101 4.93 10.76 11.68
C THR A 101 3.96 9.62 11.42
N LEU A 102 3.25 9.24 12.48
CA LEU A 102 2.17 8.26 12.44
C LEU A 102 0.94 8.78 13.20
N ASN A 103 -0.19 8.12 12.99
CA ASN A 103 -1.45 8.41 13.65
C ASN A 103 -1.99 7.13 14.27
N VAL A 104 -2.71 7.24 15.39
CA VAL A 104 -3.27 6.10 16.12
C VAL A 104 -4.75 6.33 16.40
N TRP A 105 -5.59 5.33 16.11
CA TRP A 105 -6.99 5.25 16.53
C TRP A 105 -7.15 4.06 17.47
N THR A 106 -7.78 4.27 18.60
CA THR A 106 -8.06 3.23 19.59
C THR A 106 -9.41 3.45 20.28
N SER A 107 -10.03 2.39 20.74
CA SER A 107 -11.25 2.48 21.55
C SER A 107 -10.97 3.00 22.96
N ALA A 108 -9.76 2.78 23.50
CA ALA A 108 -9.30 3.34 24.77
C ALA A 108 -7.79 3.15 24.98
N CYS A 109 -7.14 4.09 25.66
CA CYS A 109 -5.78 3.96 26.20
C CYS A 109 -5.80 3.17 27.52
N ASP A 110 -5.98 1.84 27.43
CA ASP A 110 -6.09 0.91 28.57
C ASP A 110 -5.08 -0.25 28.45
N GLN A 111 -5.32 -1.40 29.10
CA GLN A 111 -4.45 -2.58 29.12
C GLN A 111 -5.06 -3.81 28.41
N GLU A 112 -6.03 -3.63 27.52
CA GLU A 112 -6.81 -4.72 26.91
C GLU A 112 -6.03 -5.56 25.86
N LYS A 113 -4.87 -5.11 25.41
CA LYS A 113 -4.00 -5.82 24.44
C LYS A 113 -4.71 -6.15 23.12
N ARG A 114 -5.33 -5.14 22.53
CA ARG A 114 -6.02 -5.24 21.23
C ARG A 114 -5.06 -5.61 20.11
N PRO A 115 -5.51 -6.29 19.07
CA PRO A 115 -4.75 -6.41 17.83
C PRO A 115 -4.41 -5.02 17.29
N VAL A 116 -3.24 -4.92 16.65
CA VAL A 116 -2.77 -3.67 16.05
C VAL A 116 -2.73 -3.86 14.54
N MET A 117 -3.31 -2.94 13.79
CA MET A 117 -3.18 -2.91 12.34
C MET A 117 -2.39 -1.66 11.93
N VAL A 118 -1.35 -1.82 11.10
CA VAL A 118 -0.50 -0.73 10.63
C VAL A 118 -0.67 -0.56 9.13
N TRP A 119 -1.27 0.56 8.72
CA TRP A 119 -1.49 0.91 7.32
C TRP A 119 -0.27 1.57 6.70
N ILE A 120 0.14 1.04 5.55
CA ILE A 120 1.17 1.60 4.67
C ILE A 120 0.49 2.02 3.37
N HIS A 121 0.45 3.32 3.12
CA HIS A 121 -0.26 3.88 1.97
C HIS A 121 0.44 3.56 0.64
N GLY A 122 -0.34 3.57 -0.45
CA GLY A 122 0.13 3.48 -1.82
C GLY A 122 0.61 4.82 -2.40
N GLY A 123 0.54 4.93 -3.74
CA GLY A 123 0.93 6.13 -4.49
C GLY A 123 2.22 5.97 -5.28
N ALA A 124 2.49 4.76 -5.81
CA ALA A 124 3.61 4.44 -6.71
C ALA A 124 5.00 4.81 -6.17
N PHE A 125 5.18 4.87 -4.85
CA PHE A 125 6.37 5.38 -4.14
C PHE A 125 6.67 6.87 -4.41
N LEU A 126 5.74 7.61 -5.00
CA LEU A 126 5.89 9.01 -5.40
C LEU A 126 5.03 9.96 -4.59
N THR A 127 3.86 9.49 -4.16
CA THR A 127 2.80 10.30 -3.55
C THR A 127 2.14 9.56 -2.38
N GLY A 128 1.25 10.25 -1.66
CA GLY A 128 0.46 9.69 -0.57
C GLY A 128 0.88 10.13 0.81
N GLY A 129 0.12 9.69 1.81
CA GLY A 129 0.36 9.98 3.22
C GLY A 129 -0.69 9.35 4.13
N GLY A 130 -0.33 9.09 5.38
CA GLY A 130 -1.19 8.43 6.37
C GLY A 130 -2.36 9.29 6.89
N GLY A 131 -2.43 10.57 6.52
CA GLY A 131 -3.51 11.49 6.93
C GLY A 131 -4.65 11.62 5.91
N VAL A 132 -4.65 10.87 4.83
CA VAL A 132 -5.71 10.88 3.82
C VAL A 132 -7.03 10.41 4.42
N SER A 133 -8.13 11.11 4.12
CA SER A 133 -9.46 10.86 4.72
C SER A 133 -10.01 9.45 4.49
N TRP A 134 -9.60 8.79 3.43
CA TRP A 134 -9.97 7.39 3.14
C TRP A 134 -9.44 6.40 4.18
N TYR A 135 -8.35 6.76 4.86
CA TYR A 135 -7.66 5.93 5.86
C TYR A 135 -8.09 6.23 7.29
N ASP A 136 -9.23 6.91 7.49
CA ASP A 136 -9.77 7.15 8.83
C ASP A 136 -10.05 5.81 9.53
N GLY A 137 -9.37 5.58 10.65
CA GLY A 137 -9.36 4.31 11.38
C GLY A 137 -10.51 4.11 12.33
N THR A 138 -11.46 5.05 12.37
CA THR A 138 -12.54 5.07 13.37
C THR A 138 -13.31 3.76 13.38
N ARG A 139 -13.60 3.17 12.21
CA ARG A 139 -14.38 1.93 12.12
C ARG A 139 -13.60 0.70 12.61
N PHE A 140 -12.32 0.61 12.31
CA PHE A 140 -11.47 -0.45 12.86
C PHE A 140 -11.43 -0.41 14.39
N ALA A 141 -11.34 0.79 14.97
CA ALA A 141 -11.28 0.94 16.42
C ALA A 141 -12.66 0.78 17.08
N SER A 142 -13.73 1.38 16.56
CA SER A 142 -15.06 1.35 17.17
C SER A 142 -15.73 -0.01 17.04
N ASP A 143 -15.68 -0.61 15.86
CA ASP A 143 -16.45 -1.81 15.51
C ASP A 143 -15.61 -3.08 15.68
N GLY A 144 -14.29 -2.99 15.38
CA GLY A 144 -13.38 -4.13 15.38
C GLY A 144 -12.59 -4.34 16.68
N ASP A 145 -12.62 -3.39 17.61
CA ASP A 145 -11.76 -3.37 18.81
C ASP A 145 -10.28 -3.60 18.45
N VAL A 146 -9.80 -2.89 17.43
CA VAL A 146 -8.45 -2.91 16.87
C VAL A 146 -7.80 -1.56 17.11
N VAL A 147 -6.52 -1.52 17.43
CA VAL A 147 -5.74 -0.29 17.38
C VAL A 147 -5.25 -0.11 15.95
N LEU A 148 -5.72 0.94 15.26
CA LEU A 148 -5.25 1.26 13.92
C LEU A 148 -4.14 2.29 13.98
N VAL A 149 -3.09 2.07 13.18
CA VAL A 149 -1.97 3.01 12.97
C VAL A 149 -1.86 3.30 11.48
N THR A 150 -1.73 4.57 11.09
CA THR A 150 -1.33 4.95 9.72
C THR A 150 0.00 5.68 9.77
N ILE A 151 0.87 5.47 8.79
CA ILE A 151 2.22 6.02 8.79
C ILE A 151 2.48 6.88 7.56
N ASN A 152 3.34 7.89 7.69
CA ASN A 152 4.03 8.53 6.59
C ASN A 152 5.42 7.91 6.41
N TYR A 153 5.98 7.98 5.21
CA TYR A 153 7.36 7.57 4.90
C TYR A 153 7.89 8.40 3.73
N ARG A 154 9.20 8.45 3.55
CA ARG A 154 9.82 9.19 2.44
C ARG A 154 9.49 8.56 1.09
N LEU A 155 9.31 9.43 0.10
CA LEU A 155 8.85 9.09 -1.25
C LEU A 155 9.85 9.54 -2.32
N GLY A 156 9.70 9.02 -3.53
CA GLY A 156 10.44 9.44 -4.72
C GLY A 156 11.95 9.49 -4.48
N VAL A 157 12.54 10.59 -4.92
CA VAL A 157 13.97 10.84 -4.77
C VAL A 157 14.45 10.84 -3.32
N PHE A 158 13.59 11.20 -2.36
CA PHE A 158 13.96 11.26 -0.95
C PHE A 158 13.97 9.91 -0.24
N GLY A 159 13.17 8.96 -0.74
CA GLY A 159 13.01 7.64 -0.13
C GLY A 159 13.67 6.48 -0.87
N PHE A 160 13.89 6.63 -2.19
CA PHE A 160 14.24 5.49 -3.05
C PHE A 160 15.31 5.79 -4.11
N LEU A 161 15.97 6.94 -4.07
CA LEU A 161 17.09 7.26 -4.95
C LEU A 161 18.36 6.54 -4.47
N HIS A 162 18.96 5.70 -5.31
CA HIS A 162 20.21 5.03 -5.01
C HIS A 162 21.43 5.93 -5.30
N LEU A 163 22.28 6.15 -4.30
CA LEU A 163 23.49 6.93 -4.40
C LEU A 163 24.71 6.04 -4.05
N GLU A 164 25.73 6.06 -4.87
CA GLU A 164 26.92 5.20 -4.69
C GLU A 164 27.67 5.47 -3.37
N ASP A 165 27.72 6.75 -2.96
CA ASP A 165 28.35 7.19 -1.72
C ASP A 165 27.41 7.15 -0.50
N ALA A 166 26.14 6.75 -0.70
CA ALA A 166 25.17 6.49 0.35
C ALA A 166 24.36 5.21 0.01
N PRO A 167 24.94 4.01 0.14
CA PRO A 167 24.42 2.75 -0.43
C PRO A 167 23.04 2.33 0.10
N ASP A 168 22.63 2.81 1.28
CA ASP A 168 21.30 2.53 1.85
C ASP A 168 20.23 3.55 1.43
N SER A 169 20.57 4.57 0.66
CA SER A 169 19.64 5.63 0.22
C SER A 169 18.49 5.10 -0.64
N GLY A 170 18.74 4.08 -1.46
CA GLY A 170 17.72 3.43 -2.32
C GLY A 170 16.67 2.63 -1.55
N THR A 171 16.79 2.51 -0.24
CA THR A 171 15.85 1.84 0.66
C THR A 171 15.44 2.71 1.85
N ALA A 172 15.73 4.02 1.82
CA ALA A 172 15.46 4.91 2.94
C ALA A 172 13.96 4.97 3.31
N GLY A 173 13.06 5.00 2.32
CA GLY A 173 11.61 4.95 2.55
C GLY A 173 11.13 3.62 3.14
N LEU A 174 11.73 2.50 2.73
CA LEU A 174 11.46 1.19 3.34
C LEU A 174 11.98 1.13 4.78
N ALA A 175 13.15 1.73 5.05
CA ALA A 175 13.70 1.85 6.39
C ALA A 175 12.81 2.70 7.31
N ASP A 176 12.20 3.77 6.79
CA ASP A 176 11.23 4.60 7.54
C ASP A 176 10.03 3.78 8.01
N GLN A 177 9.47 2.94 7.12
CA GLN A 177 8.34 2.07 7.45
C GLN A 177 8.73 1.03 8.53
N ILE A 178 9.92 0.48 8.45
CA ILE A 178 10.46 -0.45 9.46
C ILE A 178 10.67 0.27 10.80
N GLU A 179 11.14 1.51 10.78
CA GLU A 179 11.29 2.31 12.01
C GLU A 179 9.94 2.65 12.64
N ALA A 180 8.92 2.94 11.83
CA ALA A 180 7.55 3.10 12.33
C ALA A 180 7.03 1.82 13.00
N LEU A 181 7.34 0.63 12.44
CA LEU A 181 7.00 -0.64 13.08
C LEU A 181 7.77 -0.87 14.39
N ARG A 182 9.04 -0.45 14.49
CA ARG A 182 9.79 -0.48 15.76
C ARG A 182 9.17 0.47 16.78
N TRP A 183 8.72 1.65 16.33
CA TRP A 183 7.98 2.56 17.19
C TRP A 183 6.70 1.90 17.73
N VAL A 184 5.94 1.20 16.89
CA VAL A 184 4.74 0.44 17.29
C VAL A 184 5.10 -0.60 18.35
N GLN A 185 6.14 -1.41 18.13
CA GLN A 185 6.61 -2.41 19.10
C GLN A 185 6.90 -1.81 20.48
N ASN A 186 7.47 -0.61 20.51
CA ASN A 186 7.91 0.02 21.75
C ASN A 186 6.82 0.84 22.46
N ASN A 187 5.80 1.33 21.75
CA ASN A 187 4.90 2.35 22.27
C ASN A 187 3.42 1.99 22.24
N ILE A 188 2.97 1.01 21.41
CA ILE A 188 1.54 0.79 21.14
C ILE A 188 0.76 0.29 22.36
N ALA A 189 1.43 -0.27 23.35
CA ALA A 189 0.81 -0.68 24.62
C ALA A 189 0.18 0.49 25.37
N ALA A 190 0.72 1.72 25.21
CA ALA A 190 0.15 2.94 25.79
C ALA A 190 -1.23 3.30 25.20
N PHE A 191 -1.58 2.73 24.07
CA PHE A 191 -2.85 2.91 23.36
C PHE A 191 -3.77 1.68 23.47
N GLY A 192 -3.47 0.78 24.39
CA GLY A 192 -4.24 -0.48 24.59
C GLY A 192 -3.96 -1.56 23.56
N GLY A 193 -2.93 -1.39 22.69
CA GLY A 193 -2.56 -2.36 21.67
C GLY A 193 -1.55 -3.41 22.16
N ASP A 194 -1.54 -4.59 21.53
CA ASP A 194 -0.56 -5.65 21.78
C ASP A 194 0.56 -5.63 20.73
N PRO A 195 1.80 -5.31 21.11
CA PRO A 195 2.93 -5.32 20.18
C PRO A 195 3.21 -6.72 19.59
N ASN A 196 2.74 -7.79 20.21
CA ASN A 196 2.87 -9.15 19.70
C ASN A 196 1.74 -9.56 18.74
N ARG A 197 0.76 -8.69 18.47
CA ARG A 197 -0.38 -8.96 17.59
C ARG A 197 -0.50 -7.91 16.50
N VAL A 198 0.63 -7.57 15.87
CA VAL A 198 0.70 -6.57 14.80
C VAL A 198 0.42 -7.23 13.45
N THR A 199 -0.53 -6.67 12.72
CA THR A 199 -0.80 -6.94 11.30
C THR A 199 -0.42 -5.70 10.48
N VAL A 200 0.52 -5.83 9.55
CA VAL A 200 0.78 -4.78 8.56
C VAL A 200 -0.17 -4.94 7.39
N PHE A 201 -0.72 -3.83 6.89
CA PHE A 201 -1.54 -3.89 5.69
C PHE A 201 -1.31 -2.65 4.82
N GLY A 202 -1.49 -2.80 3.52
CA GLY A 202 -1.24 -1.71 2.58
C GLY A 202 -1.75 -2.04 1.21
N GLU A 203 -1.88 -1.00 0.40
CA GLU A 203 -2.34 -1.11 -0.99
C GLU A 203 -1.27 -0.59 -1.93
N SER A 204 -1.20 -1.17 -3.18
CA SER A 204 -0.29 -0.71 -4.23
C SER A 204 1.17 -0.67 -3.73
N ALA A 205 1.84 0.48 -3.82
CA ALA A 205 3.20 0.66 -3.30
C ALA A 205 3.33 0.32 -1.80
N GLY A 206 2.26 0.46 -1.01
CA GLY A 206 2.22 0.02 0.39
C GLY A 206 2.27 -1.51 0.50
N ALA A 207 1.50 -2.23 -0.30
CA ALA A 207 1.54 -3.69 -0.37
C ALA A 207 2.89 -4.18 -0.95
N MET A 208 3.41 -3.52 -1.98
CA MET A 208 4.74 -3.78 -2.56
C MET A 208 5.87 -3.56 -1.52
N SER A 209 5.71 -2.56 -0.65
CA SER A 209 6.61 -2.35 0.49
C SER A 209 6.56 -3.50 1.48
N ILE A 210 5.35 -3.97 1.82
CA ILE A 210 5.18 -5.16 2.68
C ILE A 210 5.83 -6.38 2.03
N GLY A 211 5.62 -6.59 0.72
CA GLY A 211 6.30 -7.62 -0.05
C GLY A 211 7.82 -7.50 0.04
N SER A 212 8.36 -6.29 -0.07
CA SER A 212 9.80 -6.04 0.13
C SER A 212 10.25 -6.38 1.55
N MET A 213 9.44 -6.04 2.59
CA MET A 213 9.75 -6.37 3.99
C MET A 213 9.82 -7.87 4.25
N LEU A 214 9.11 -8.71 3.47
CA LEU A 214 9.25 -10.16 3.57
C LEU A 214 10.68 -10.61 3.20
N GLY A 215 11.41 -9.81 2.43
CA GLY A 215 12.83 -10.01 2.12
C GLY A 215 13.82 -9.38 3.11
N VAL A 216 13.34 -8.69 4.14
CA VAL A 216 14.18 -7.93 5.10
C VAL A 216 14.39 -8.72 6.39
N PRO A 217 15.61 -9.19 6.71
CA PRO A 217 15.87 -9.95 7.94
C PRO A 217 15.57 -9.15 9.22
N SER A 218 15.84 -7.85 9.24
CA SER A 218 15.61 -6.99 10.41
C SER A 218 14.12 -6.62 10.64
N ALA A 219 13.21 -6.97 9.73
CA ALA A 219 11.77 -6.85 9.92
C ALA A 219 11.15 -8.07 10.64
N ARG A 220 11.93 -9.13 10.84
CA ARG A 220 11.47 -10.34 11.54
C ARG A 220 11.02 -10.02 12.96
N GLY A 221 9.79 -10.41 13.30
CA GLY A 221 9.19 -10.19 14.61
C GLY A 221 8.52 -8.84 14.81
N LEU A 222 8.64 -7.89 13.86
CA LEU A 222 7.96 -6.60 13.93
C LEU A 222 6.45 -6.71 13.63
N PHE A 223 6.03 -7.74 12.92
CA PHE A 223 4.64 -8.05 12.65
C PHE A 223 4.40 -9.56 12.58
N ARG A 224 3.18 -9.97 12.90
CA ARG A 224 2.74 -11.37 12.89
C ARG A 224 1.97 -11.74 11.64
N ARG A 225 1.25 -10.79 11.06
CA ARG A 225 0.41 -10.97 9.88
C ARG A 225 0.64 -9.87 8.88
N ALA A 226 0.35 -10.15 7.61
CA ALA A 226 0.42 -9.18 6.55
C ALA A 226 -0.83 -9.24 5.67
N VAL A 227 -1.34 -8.08 5.24
CA VAL A 227 -2.37 -7.98 4.21
C VAL A 227 -1.82 -7.15 3.06
N MET A 228 -1.81 -7.71 1.86
CA MET A 228 -1.21 -7.11 0.68
C MET A 228 -2.29 -6.92 -0.39
N GLN A 229 -2.71 -5.66 -0.56
CA GLN A 229 -3.77 -5.28 -1.51
C GLN A 229 -3.15 -4.74 -2.78
N SER A 230 -3.40 -5.39 -3.91
CA SER A 230 -2.91 -4.92 -5.23
C SER A 230 -1.39 -4.66 -5.26
N GLY A 231 -0.62 -5.60 -4.68
CA GLY A 231 0.84 -5.55 -4.63
C GLY A 231 1.41 -6.82 -4.05
N ALA A 232 2.61 -7.19 -4.49
CA ALA A 232 3.29 -8.41 -4.08
C ALA A 232 4.80 -8.21 -3.95
N CYS A 233 5.59 -9.27 -4.16
CA CYS A 233 7.03 -9.27 -3.95
C CYS A 233 7.87 -8.86 -5.17
N ALA A 234 7.25 -8.62 -6.34
CA ALA A 234 7.97 -8.39 -7.60
C ALA A 234 8.57 -6.98 -7.73
N ASN A 235 8.08 -6.03 -6.93
CA ASN A 235 8.36 -4.60 -7.12
C ASN A 235 9.61 -4.17 -6.35
N VAL A 236 10.76 -4.62 -6.83
CA VAL A 236 12.10 -4.26 -6.35
C VAL A 236 13.00 -3.92 -7.55
N MET A 237 13.96 -3.05 -7.35
CA MET A 237 14.82 -2.55 -8.40
C MET A 237 16.24 -3.09 -8.25
N SER A 238 16.87 -3.53 -9.33
CA SER A 238 18.29 -3.87 -9.31
C SER A 238 19.15 -2.60 -9.13
N ARG A 239 20.36 -2.75 -8.62
CA ARG A 239 21.31 -1.62 -8.51
C ARG A 239 21.58 -0.95 -9.85
N GLU A 240 21.64 -1.73 -10.93
CA GLU A 240 21.88 -1.19 -12.27
C GLU A 240 20.74 -0.30 -12.73
N GLN A 241 19.49 -0.75 -12.58
CA GLN A 241 18.32 0.07 -12.86
C GLN A 241 18.29 1.34 -11.98
N ALA A 242 18.63 1.20 -10.70
CA ALA A 242 18.67 2.32 -9.76
C ALA A 242 19.73 3.38 -10.14
N LYS A 243 20.93 2.95 -10.60
CA LYS A 243 21.95 3.85 -11.14
C LYS A 243 21.47 4.61 -12.37
N GLN A 244 20.75 3.93 -13.27
CA GLN A 244 20.16 4.59 -14.45
C GLN A 244 19.15 5.66 -14.03
N ARG A 245 18.32 5.43 -13.00
CA ARG A 245 17.40 6.43 -12.44
C ARG A 245 18.15 7.62 -11.85
N THR A 246 19.22 7.36 -11.12
CA THR A 246 20.08 8.43 -10.58
C THR A 246 20.71 9.27 -11.68
N ALA A 247 21.21 8.64 -12.75
CA ALA A 247 21.74 9.37 -13.90
C ALA A 247 20.68 10.25 -14.57
N GLN A 248 19.47 9.73 -14.78
CA GLN A 248 18.34 10.52 -15.33
C GLN A 248 17.98 11.74 -14.46
N LEU A 249 18.01 11.58 -13.13
CA LEU A 249 17.79 12.70 -12.20
C LEU A 249 18.93 13.73 -12.31
N CYS A 250 20.18 13.26 -12.36
CA CYS A 250 21.35 14.14 -12.53
C CYS A 250 21.27 14.93 -13.84
N ASP A 251 20.90 14.29 -14.94
CA ASP A 251 20.69 14.95 -16.23
C ASP A 251 19.62 16.05 -16.12
N ALA A 252 18.50 15.76 -15.45
CA ALA A 252 17.44 16.75 -15.23
C ALA A 252 17.87 17.93 -14.34
N LEU A 253 18.87 17.72 -13.45
CA LEU A 253 19.51 18.76 -12.63
C LEU A 253 20.65 19.49 -13.34
N GLY A 254 21.06 19.05 -14.53
CA GLY A 254 22.23 19.58 -15.24
C GLY A 254 23.58 19.18 -14.59
N LEU A 255 23.61 18.05 -13.87
CA LEU A 255 24.78 17.52 -13.19
C LEU A 255 25.31 16.29 -13.94
N ALA A 256 26.63 16.18 -14.14
CA ALA A 256 27.23 14.99 -14.76
C ALA A 256 27.14 13.76 -13.84
N ASN A 257 27.41 13.95 -12.57
CA ASN A 257 27.25 12.99 -11.48
C ASN A 257 26.98 13.78 -10.19
N ALA A 258 26.25 13.22 -9.25
CA ALA A 258 25.99 13.87 -7.97
C ALA A 258 26.33 12.96 -6.80
N THR A 259 27.02 13.51 -5.80
CA THR A 259 27.20 12.88 -4.49
C THR A 259 25.97 13.15 -3.61
N ALA A 260 25.80 12.34 -2.57
CA ALA A 260 24.76 12.57 -1.57
C ALA A 260 24.87 13.99 -0.96
N ASP A 261 26.08 14.46 -0.68
CA ASP A 261 26.28 15.80 -0.10
C ASP A 261 25.88 16.93 -1.08
N GLN A 262 26.15 16.76 -2.36
CA GLN A 262 25.67 17.73 -3.36
C GLN A 262 24.15 17.79 -3.42
N LEU A 263 23.48 16.62 -3.46
CA LEU A 263 22.02 16.54 -3.50
C LEU A 263 21.36 17.01 -2.19
N ARG A 264 22.01 16.80 -1.02
CA ARG A 264 21.52 17.33 0.27
C ARG A 264 21.37 18.84 0.29
N ASN A 265 22.21 19.56 -0.46
CA ASN A 265 22.22 21.02 -0.55
C ASN A 265 21.24 21.58 -1.58
N ILE A 266 20.60 20.74 -2.40
CA ILE A 266 19.58 21.17 -3.37
C ILE A 266 18.24 21.33 -2.62
N PRO A 267 17.51 22.44 -2.82
CA PRO A 267 16.18 22.61 -2.26
C PRO A 267 15.23 21.46 -2.67
N ALA A 268 14.35 21.03 -1.76
CA ALA A 268 13.42 19.94 -2.04
C ALA A 268 12.54 20.19 -3.27
N ALA A 269 12.12 21.45 -3.48
CA ALA A 269 11.32 21.85 -4.63
C ALA A 269 12.06 21.60 -5.95
N ASP A 270 13.37 21.86 -6.00
CA ASP A 270 14.20 21.68 -7.20
C ASP A 270 14.43 20.18 -7.48
N LEU A 271 14.63 19.36 -6.43
CA LEU A 271 14.70 17.91 -6.57
C LEU A 271 13.38 17.34 -7.10
N LEU A 272 12.23 17.81 -6.61
CA LEU A 272 10.91 17.41 -7.10
C LEU A 272 10.67 17.84 -8.54
N ALA A 273 11.11 19.03 -8.92
CA ALA A 273 11.03 19.52 -10.30
C ALA A 273 11.85 18.65 -11.26
N ALA A 274 13.07 18.29 -10.86
CA ALA A 274 13.94 17.37 -11.60
C ALA A 274 13.34 15.96 -11.72
N GLN A 275 12.78 15.43 -10.62
CA GLN A 275 12.02 14.17 -10.61
C GLN A 275 10.87 14.24 -11.63
N GLN A 276 10.10 15.31 -11.64
CA GLN A 276 8.97 15.47 -12.57
C GLN A 276 9.44 15.55 -14.02
N GLN A 277 10.56 16.23 -14.29
CA GLN A 277 11.17 16.26 -15.61
C GLN A 277 11.63 14.88 -16.07
N MET A 278 12.28 14.11 -15.19
CA MET A 278 12.68 12.72 -15.44
C MET A 278 11.47 11.86 -15.81
N LEU A 279 10.35 11.98 -15.06
CA LEU A 279 9.13 11.21 -15.33
C LEU A 279 8.49 11.53 -16.69
N ARG A 280 8.52 12.80 -17.11
CA ARG A 280 8.00 13.24 -18.43
C ARG A 280 8.81 12.70 -19.61
N SER A 281 10.07 12.39 -19.42
CA SER A 281 10.94 11.84 -20.48
C SER A 281 10.60 10.40 -20.85
N GLY A 282 9.60 9.80 -20.19
CA GLY A 282 9.12 8.44 -20.41
C GLY A 282 9.86 7.42 -19.55
N GLY A 283 9.27 6.25 -19.41
CA GLY A 283 9.86 5.17 -18.64
C GLY A 283 8.83 4.29 -17.91
N SER A 284 9.26 3.66 -16.82
CA SER A 284 8.44 2.78 -15.99
C SER A 284 7.31 3.53 -15.27
N ALA A 285 6.15 2.92 -15.14
CA ALA A 285 5.06 3.40 -14.29
C ALA A 285 5.45 3.45 -12.80
N LEU A 286 6.45 2.64 -12.40
CA LEU A 286 7.05 2.64 -11.06
C LEU A 286 8.54 3.01 -11.17
N PRO A 287 8.87 4.31 -11.26
CA PRO A 287 10.23 4.78 -11.50
C PRO A 287 11.13 4.65 -10.27
N PHE A 288 10.56 4.55 -9.09
CA PHE A 288 11.22 4.33 -7.82
C PHE A 288 10.65 3.09 -7.14
N GLN A 289 11.52 2.25 -6.60
CA GLN A 289 11.21 1.02 -5.89
C GLN A 289 12.33 0.74 -4.90
N PRO A 290 12.12 -0.06 -3.84
CA PRO A 290 13.21 -0.50 -2.97
C PRO A 290 14.33 -1.19 -3.76
N VAL A 291 15.58 -0.81 -3.48
CA VAL A 291 16.75 -1.28 -4.25
C VAL A 291 17.36 -2.52 -3.61
N LEU A 292 17.54 -3.56 -4.42
CA LEU A 292 18.15 -4.84 -4.01
C LEU A 292 19.66 -4.75 -3.77
N GLY A 293 20.16 -5.68 -2.95
CA GLY A 293 21.59 -5.90 -2.72
C GLY A 293 22.23 -4.94 -1.72
N GLY A 294 21.43 -4.12 -1.02
CA GLY A 294 21.86 -3.30 0.12
C GLY A 294 21.84 -4.07 1.44
N SER A 295 22.21 -3.39 2.52
CA SER A 295 22.21 -3.98 3.88
C SER A 295 20.79 -4.33 4.34
N LEU A 296 19.80 -3.53 3.98
CA LEU A 296 18.41 -3.71 4.39
C LEU A 296 17.68 -4.79 3.57
N LEU A 297 17.84 -4.78 2.24
CA LEU A 297 17.18 -5.70 1.31
C LEU A 297 18.24 -6.47 0.50
N PRO A 298 18.87 -7.50 1.08
CA PRO A 298 20.03 -8.17 0.47
C PRO A 298 19.67 -9.05 -0.73
N VAL A 299 18.47 -9.64 -0.74
CA VAL A 299 18.01 -10.58 -1.76
C VAL A 299 16.57 -10.31 -2.15
N HIS A 300 16.15 -10.86 -3.29
CA HIS A 300 14.76 -10.75 -3.75
C HIS A 300 13.79 -11.35 -2.72
N PRO A 301 12.63 -10.69 -2.43
CA PRO A 301 11.72 -11.14 -1.38
C PRO A 301 11.21 -12.57 -1.55
N LEU A 302 10.82 -13.00 -2.75
CA LEU A 302 10.40 -14.39 -3.00
C LEU A 302 11.52 -15.39 -2.66
N LYS A 303 12.78 -15.05 -2.99
CA LYS A 303 13.91 -15.89 -2.61
C LYS A 303 14.05 -15.95 -1.08
N ALA A 304 13.91 -14.82 -0.39
CA ALA A 304 14.00 -14.78 1.07
C ALA A 304 12.88 -15.58 1.76
N ILE A 305 11.67 -15.61 1.19
CA ILE A 305 10.54 -16.43 1.66
C ILE A 305 10.93 -17.91 1.54
N ASN A 306 11.38 -18.36 0.36
CA ASN A 306 11.77 -19.75 0.11
C ASN A 306 12.95 -20.20 0.98
N ASP A 307 13.94 -19.32 1.19
CA ASP A 307 15.11 -19.60 2.02
C ASP A 307 14.84 -19.43 3.54
N GLY A 308 13.70 -18.85 3.93
CA GLY A 308 13.36 -18.53 5.32
C GLY A 308 14.27 -17.46 5.96
N THR A 309 14.91 -16.60 5.15
CA THR A 309 15.90 -15.61 5.63
C THR A 309 15.32 -14.24 5.95
N GLY A 310 14.17 -13.87 5.36
CA GLY A 310 13.48 -12.59 5.59
C GLY A 310 12.53 -12.58 6.79
N ALA A 311 11.62 -11.63 6.83
CA ALA A 311 10.49 -11.66 7.75
C ALA A 311 9.59 -12.86 7.44
N ARG A 312 9.13 -13.54 8.50
CA ARG A 312 8.26 -14.71 8.36
C ARG A 312 6.97 -14.47 9.16
N PRO A 313 5.93 -13.93 8.53
CA PRO A 313 4.63 -13.78 9.17
C PRO A 313 4.00 -15.15 9.46
N GLU A 314 3.07 -15.19 10.40
CA GLU A 314 2.29 -16.38 10.73
C GLU A 314 1.19 -16.63 9.69
N ALA A 315 0.74 -15.59 8.99
CA ALA A 315 -0.32 -15.67 7.99
C ALA A 315 -0.26 -14.46 7.05
N VAL A 316 -0.71 -14.64 5.81
CA VAL A 316 -0.81 -13.57 4.81
C VAL A 316 -2.20 -13.60 4.16
N LEU A 317 -2.82 -12.42 4.03
CA LEU A 317 -3.98 -12.18 3.19
C LEU A 317 -3.53 -11.33 2.01
N HIS A 318 -3.78 -11.74 0.78
CA HIS A 318 -3.38 -10.96 -0.40
C HIS A 318 -4.43 -11.03 -1.50
N GLY A 319 -4.36 -10.10 -2.43
CA GLY A 319 -5.30 -10.11 -3.55
C GLY A 319 -5.20 -8.86 -4.41
N THR A 320 -6.09 -8.79 -5.38
CA THR A 320 -6.13 -7.73 -6.39
C THR A 320 -7.55 -7.25 -6.61
N THR A 321 -7.68 -6.12 -7.28
CA THR A 321 -8.93 -5.78 -7.94
C THR A 321 -9.05 -6.52 -9.27
N LEU A 322 -10.26 -6.61 -9.82
CA LEU A 322 -10.50 -7.35 -11.07
C LEU A 322 -9.88 -6.64 -12.28
N ASP A 323 -9.95 -5.33 -12.33
CA ASP A 323 -9.61 -4.50 -13.49
C ASP A 323 -8.52 -3.46 -13.16
N GLU A 324 -7.47 -3.85 -12.43
CA GLU A 324 -6.41 -2.97 -11.87
C GLU A 324 -5.98 -1.87 -12.85
N MET A 325 -5.54 -2.28 -14.03
CA MET A 325 -4.93 -1.37 -15.00
C MET A 325 -5.91 -0.40 -15.65
N ARG A 326 -7.22 -0.57 -15.48
CA ARG A 326 -8.20 0.38 -16.03
C ARG A 326 -8.09 1.77 -15.40
N LEU A 327 -7.62 1.90 -14.15
CA LEU A 327 -7.32 3.22 -13.57
C LEU A 327 -6.29 4.00 -14.42
N PHE A 328 -5.29 3.32 -14.94
CA PHE A 328 -4.18 3.92 -15.69
C PHE A 328 -4.50 4.01 -17.18
N THR A 329 -5.11 2.96 -17.75
CA THR A 329 -5.40 2.86 -19.19
C THR A 329 -6.63 3.68 -19.61
N ALA A 330 -7.55 4.01 -18.69
CA ALA A 330 -8.72 4.83 -19.02
C ALA A 330 -8.36 6.23 -19.58
N TRP A 331 -7.17 6.73 -19.27
CA TRP A 331 -6.65 8.02 -19.68
C TRP A 331 -5.55 7.93 -20.75
N ASP A 332 -5.16 6.72 -21.14
CA ASP A 332 -4.13 6.51 -22.16
C ASP A 332 -4.72 6.70 -23.56
N THR A 333 -4.52 7.90 -24.10
CA THR A 333 -5.00 8.23 -25.47
C THR A 333 -4.32 7.40 -26.57
N SER A 334 -3.18 6.77 -26.30
CA SER A 334 -2.50 5.87 -27.25
C SER A 334 -3.22 4.53 -27.44
N LEU A 335 -4.19 4.22 -26.57
CA LEU A 335 -5.09 3.08 -26.72
C LEU A 335 -6.35 3.42 -27.54
N ALA A 336 -6.58 4.69 -27.84
CA ALA A 336 -7.74 5.08 -28.64
C ALA A 336 -7.63 4.52 -30.07
N GLY A 337 -8.53 3.58 -30.40
CA GLY A 337 -8.54 2.93 -31.74
C GLY A 337 -7.42 1.89 -31.94
N ILE A 338 -6.77 1.43 -30.88
CA ILE A 338 -5.83 0.30 -30.97
C ILE A 338 -6.57 -0.94 -31.53
N ASP A 339 -5.91 -1.69 -32.39
CA ASP A 339 -6.38 -2.96 -32.92
C ASP A 339 -5.57 -4.15 -32.38
N GLY A 340 -5.86 -5.36 -32.86
CA GLY A 340 -5.20 -6.58 -32.41
C GLY A 340 -3.69 -6.57 -32.71
N ASP A 341 -3.28 -6.08 -33.87
CA ASP A 341 -1.86 -5.98 -34.25
C ASP A 341 -1.13 -4.99 -33.35
N GLY A 342 -1.77 -3.89 -32.98
CA GLY A 342 -1.25 -2.91 -32.03
C GLY A 342 -1.04 -3.51 -30.63
N VAL A 343 -1.97 -4.33 -30.15
CA VAL A 343 -1.82 -5.07 -28.87
C VAL A 343 -0.69 -6.09 -28.97
N VAL A 344 -0.61 -6.87 -30.03
CA VAL A 344 0.49 -7.83 -30.26
C VAL A 344 1.85 -7.12 -30.28
N SER A 345 1.94 -5.96 -30.94
CA SER A 345 3.17 -5.17 -30.99
C SER A 345 3.63 -4.74 -29.59
N ARG A 346 2.71 -4.33 -28.73
CA ARG A 346 3.02 -3.98 -27.33
C ARG A 346 3.41 -5.20 -26.50
N ALA A 347 2.69 -6.31 -26.66
CA ALA A 347 2.92 -7.57 -25.94
C ALA A 347 4.30 -8.21 -26.24
N ARG A 348 4.87 -7.94 -27.43
CA ARG A 348 6.18 -8.48 -27.83
C ARG A 348 7.32 -8.11 -26.88
N ALA A 349 7.25 -6.95 -26.21
CA ALA A 349 8.28 -6.54 -25.26
C ALA A 349 8.41 -7.53 -24.06
N ARG A 350 7.32 -8.23 -23.74
CA ARG A 350 7.26 -9.19 -22.62
C ARG A 350 7.23 -10.62 -23.07
N HIS A 351 6.50 -10.93 -24.15
CA HIS A 351 6.21 -12.29 -24.59
C HIS A 351 7.00 -12.71 -25.84
N GLY A 352 7.81 -11.82 -26.43
CA GLY A 352 8.61 -12.16 -27.61
C GLY A 352 7.76 -12.74 -28.75
N ASP A 353 8.15 -13.92 -29.25
CA ASP A 353 7.50 -14.61 -30.36
C ASP A 353 6.12 -15.19 -30.00
N THR A 354 5.83 -15.43 -28.70
CA THR A 354 4.53 -15.96 -28.24
C THR A 354 3.47 -14.88 -28.07
N ALA A 355 3.79 -13.61 -28.32
CA ALA A 355 2.89 -12.48 -28.09
C ALA A 355 1.53 -12.61 -28.80
N HIS A 356 1.52 -13.19 -30.02
CA HIS A 356 0.27 -13.40 -30.77
C HIS A 356 -0.63 -14.42 -30.07
N ASP A 357 -0.09 -15.54 -29.65
CA ASP A 357 -0.83 -16.61 -28.99
C ASP A 357 -1.41 -16.14 -27.64
N VAL A 358 -0.64 -15.34 -26.89
CA VAL A 358 -1.09 -14.74 -25.63
C VAL A 358 -2.23 -13.76 -25.86
N VAL A 359 -2.13 -12.87 -26.85
CA VAL A 359 -3.19 -11.91 -27.19
C VAL A 359 -4.47 -12.63 -27.62
N ASP A 360 -4.35 -13.68 -28.44
CA ASP A 360 -5.48 -14.50 -28.88
C ASP A 360 -6.15 -15.24 -27.70
N LEU A 361 -5.36 -15.73 -26.76
CA LEU A 361 -5.88 -16.32 -25.53
C LEU A 361 -6.74 -15.30 -24.75
N TYR A 362 -6.21 -14.09 -24.47
CA TYR A 362 -6.96 -13.06 -23.75
C TYR A 362 -8.20 -12.61 -24.50
N ARG A 363 -8.13 -12.51 -25.83
CA ARG A 363 -9.30 -12.25 -26.67
C ARG A 363 -10.36 -13.35 -26.56
N SER A 364 -9.94 -14.62 -26.48
CA SER A 364 -10.84 -15.77 -26.32
C SER A 364 -11.50 -15.81 -24.93
N ILE A 365 -10.80 -15.35 -23.90
CA ILE A 365 -11.31 -15.25 -22.52
C ILE A 365 -12.32 -14.11 -22.42
N HIS A 366 -12.04 -12.97 -23.07
CA HIS A 366 -12.83 -11.75 -23.03
C HIS A 366 -13.40 -11.38 -24.41
N PRO A 367 -14.34 -12.15 -24.98
CA PRO A 367 -14.80 -11.96 -26.35
C PRO A 367 -15.56 -10.63 -26.59
N THR A 368 -16.04 -9.99 -25.54
CA THR A 368 -16.79 -8.71 -25.58
C THR A 368 -15.91 -7.47 -25.36
N PHE A 369 -14.66 -7.64 -24.92
CA PHE A 369 -13.77 -6.51 -24.67
C PHE A 369 -13.32 -5.88 -25.99
N ASP A 370 -13.17 -4.56 -26.02
CA ASP A 370 -12.37 -3.90 -27.05
C ASP A 370 -10.88 -4.20 -26.86
N TRP A 371 -10.04 -3.84 -27.85
CA TRP A 371 -8.62 -4.16 -27.80
C TRP A 371 -7.86 -3.37 -26.71
N GLY A 372 -8.34 -2.20 -26.32
CA GLY A 372 -7.79 -1.45 -25.18
C GLY A 372 -8.07 -2.15 -23.85
N GLN A 373 -9.27 -2.74 -23.73
CA GLN A 373 -9.64 -3.54 -22.55
C GLN A 373 -8.87 -4.87 -22.50
N VAL A 374 -8.61 -5.51 -23.64
CA VAL A 374 -7.75 -6.71 -23.73
C VAL A 374 -6.34 -6.36 -23.25
N TRP A 375 -5.76 -5.27 -23.74
CA TRP A 375 -4.46 -4.78 -23.25
C TRP A 375 -4.46 -4.51 -21.75
N SER A 376 -5.48 -3.81 -21.25
CA SER A 376 -5.62 -3.52 -19.81
C SER A 376 -5.70 -4.78 -18.95
N SER A 377 -6.40 -5.84 -19.44
CA SER A 377 -6.46 -7.11 -18.74
C SER A 377 -5.11 -7.82 -18.68
N MET A 378 -4.36 -7.83 -19.80
CA MET A 378 -3.00 -8.37 -19.86
C MET A 378 -2.06 -7.65 -18.89
N GLU A 379 -2.11 -6.33 -18.84
CA GLU A 379 -1.29 -5.54 -17.91
C GLU A 379 -1.73 -5.69 -16.46
N THR A 380 -3.02 -5.91 -16.18
CA THR A 380 -3.53 -6.27 -14.84
C THR A 380 -2.85 -7.54 -14.34
N ASP A 381 -2.77 -8.56 -15.18
CA ASP A 381 -2.12 -9.81 -14.83
C ASP A 381 -0.62 -9.64 -14.66
N ALA A 382 0.04 -8.96 -15.59
CA ALA A 382 1.48 -8.74 -15.55
C ALA A 382 1.97 -8.04 -14.29
N VAL A 383 1.25 -7.01 -13.85
CA VAL A 383 1.72 -6.10 -12.80
C VAL A 383 1.22 -6.53 -11.42
N PHE A 384 0.02 -7.12 -11.35
CA PHE A 384 -0.64 -7.35 -10.07
C PHE A 384 -1.00 -8.82 -9.82
N ARG A 385 -1.78 -9.45 -10.72
CA ARG A 385 -2.39 -10.77 -10.44
C ARG A 385 -1.38 -11.91 -10.46
N ILE A 386 -0.52 -11.99 -11.48
CA ILE A 386 0.51 -13.03 -11.55
C ILE A 386 1.51 -12.88 -10.41
N PRO A 387 2.06 -11.69 -10.10
CA PRO A 387 2.87 -11.52 -8.89
C PRO A 387 2.18 -11.92 -7.57
N ALA A 388 0.85 -11.74 -7.48
CA ALA A 388 0.10 -12.20 -6.31
C ALA A 388 0.00 -13.73 -6.25
N HIS A 389 -0.20 -14.41 -7.38
CA HIS A 389 -0.13 -15.88 -7.45
C HIS A 389 1.26 -16.41 -7.09
N ASP A 390 2.33 -15.82 -7.65
CA ASP A 390 3.72 -16.21 -7.32
C ASP A 390 4.01 -16.08 -5.81
N LEU A 391 3.43 -15.06 -5.17
CA LEU A 391 3.51 -14.89 -3.72
C LEU A 391 2.77 -16.02 -2.99
N GLY A 392 1.54 -16.36 -3.38
CA GLY A 392 0.74 -17.45 -2.80
C GLY A 392 1.48 -18.79 -2.89
N ASP A 393 2.03 -19.12 -4.06
CA ASP A 393 2.81 -20.34 -4.29
C ASP A 393 4.08 -20.40 -3.42
N ALA A 394 4.79 -19.27 -3.29
CA ALA A 394 5.96 -19.19 -2.42
C ALA A 394 5.60 -19.35 -0.93
N LEU A 395 4.50 -18.75 -0.48
CA LEU A 395 4.02 -18.87 0.90
C LEU A 395 3.57 -20.29 1.21
N MET A 396 2.84 -20.93 0.30
CA MET A 396 2.41 -22.34 0.41
C MET A 396 3.63 -23.26 0.51
N THR A 397 4.63 -23.06 -0.34
CA THR A 397 5.89 -23.81 -0.30
C THR A 397 6.63 -23.61 1.02
N ALA A 398 6.63 -22.39 1.56
CA ALA A 398 7.24 -22.05 2.86
C ALA A 398 6.41 -22.50 4.07
N GLY A 399 5.21 -23.08 3.86
CA GLY A 399 4.29 -23.50 4.92
C GLY A 399 3.70 -22.33 5.73
N VAL A 400 3.52 -21.18 5.10
CA VAL A 400 2.84 -20.01 5.66
C VAL A 400 1.41 -19.96 5.15
N PRO A 401 0.39 -20.10 5.99
CA PRO A 401 -1.01 -20.00 5.57
C PRO A 401 -1.29 -18.66 4.88
N SER A 402 -1.93 -18.71 3.71
CA SER A 402 -2.34 -17.53 2.97
C SER A 402 -3.78 -17.64 2.48
N TRP A 403 -4.40 -16.49 2.21
CA TRP A 403 -5.74 -16.34 1.66
C TRP A 403 -5.69 -15.38 0.50
N GLN A 404 -6.30 -15.75 -0.62
CA GLN A 404 -6.34 -14.89 -1.80
C GLN A 404 -7.74 -14.36 -2.05
N TYR A 405 -7.85 -13.06 -2.40
CA TYR A 405 -9.11 -12.44 -2.80
C TYR A 405 -9.02 -11.75 -4.17
N VAL A 406 -10.19 -11.50 -4.75
CA VAL A 406 -10.40 -10.54 -5.83
C VAL A 406 -11.54 -9.60 -5.46
N PHE A 407 -11.31 -8.30 -5.58
CA PHE A 407 -12.36 -7.29 -5.46
C PHE A 407 -12.91 -6.98 -6.85
N ALA A 408 -14.19 -7.24 -7.07
CA ALA A 408 -14.79 -7.26 -8.41
C ALA A 408 -15.94 -6.27 -8.57
N TRP A 409 -16.27 -5.44 -7.56
CA TRP A 409 -17.29 -4.43 -7.67
C TRP A 409 -16.85 -3.28 -8.60
N PRO A 410 -17.57 -2.98 -9.69
CA PRO A 410 -17.18 -1.96 -10.65
C PRO A 410 -17.66 -0.58 -10.24
N THR A 411 -16.78 0.43 -10.29
CA THR A 411 -17.23 1.83 -10.15
C THR A 411 -18.03 2.29 -11.38
N PRO A 412 -19.11 3.06 -11.20
CA PRO A 412 -19.85 3.63 -12.31
C PRO A 412 -19.15 4.80 -13.02
N LEU A 413 -17.99 5.23 -12.52
CA LEU A 413 -17.25 6.35 -13.09
C LEU A 413 -16.93 6.15 -14.58
N LEU A 414 -16.93 7.24 -15.34
CA LEU A 414 -16.71 7.25 -16.78
C LEU A 414 -17.66 6.28 -17.53
N GLY A 415 -18.89 6.12 -17.05
CA GLY A 415 -19.87 5.18 -17.62
C GLY A 415 -19.47 3.72 -17.45
N GLY A 416 -18.79 3.38 -16.34
CA GLY A 416 -18.33 2.02 -15.99
C GLY A 416 -17.04 1.58 -16.69
N ARG A 417 -16.39 2.44 -17.47
CA ARG A 417 -15.15 2.08 -18.18
C ARG A 417 -14.01 1.72 -17.26
N MET A 418 -14.00 2.23 -16.03
CA MET A 418 -12.96 1.93 -15.05
C MET A 418 -13.10 0.55 -14.43
N GLY A 419 -14.31 -0.05 -14.47
CA GLY A 419 -14.53 -1.35 -13.86
C GLY A 419 -14.20 -1.38 -12.37
N ALA A 420 -13.77 -2.53 -11.86
CA ALA A 420 -13.19 -2.67 -10.54
C ALA A 420 -11.69 -2.30 -10.60
N CYS A 421 -11.40 -1.01 -10.77
CA CYS A 421 -10.05 -0.51 -11.01
C CYS A 421 -9.19 -0.49 -9.74
N HIS A 422 -7.90 -0.26 -9.92
CA HIS A 422 -6.91 -0.10 -8.83
C HIS A 422 -7.37 0.88 -7.77
N ALA A 423 -7.14 0.56 -6.50
CA ALA A 423 -7.46 1.34 -5.31
C ALA A 423 -8.96 1.52 -4.99
N VAL A 424 -9.88 0.99 -5.82
CA VAL A 424 -11.32 1.16 -5.61
C VAL A 424 -11.84 0.47 -4.36
N GLU A 425 -11.14 -0.56 -3.87
CA GLU A 425 -11.52 -1.34 -2.69
C GLU A 425 -11.13 -0.66 -1.36
N ILE A 426 -10.23 0.34 -1.36
CA ILE A 426 -9.72 0.96 -0.13
C ILE A 426 -10.85 1.52 0.75
N PRO A 427 -11.81 2.31 0.24
CA PRO A 427 -12.93 2.81 1.05
C PRO A 427 -13.79 1.70 1.65
N PHE A 428 -13.84 0.52 1.01
CA PHE A 428 -14.57 -0.64 1.53
C PHE A 428 -13.80 -1.29 2.69
N VAL A 429 -12.50 -1.45 2.57
CA VAL A 429 -11.64 -1.97 3.65
C VAL A 429 -11.73 -1.11 4.91
N PHE A 430 -11.71 0.22 4.76
CA PHE A 430 -11.80 1.16 5.88
C PHE A 430 -13.26 1.44 6.34
N ASN A 431 -14.25 0.91 5.63
CA ASN A 431 -15.68 1.20 5.86
C ASN A 431 -15.97 2.71 5.80
N ASN A 432 -15.33 3.39 4.85
CA ASN A 432 -15.33 4.85 4.65
C ASN A 432 -15.98 5.28 3.32
N VAL A 433 -16.89 4.48 2.75
CA VAL A 433 -17.49 4.71 1.43
C VAL A 433 -18.25 6.05 1.32
N HIS A 434 -18.61 6.67 2.44
CA HIS A 434 -19.28 7.97 2.51
C HIS A 434 -18.34 9.17 2.70
N GLN A 435 -17.04 8.95 2.86
CA GLN A 435 -16.09 10.07 2.93
C GLN A 435 -16.10 10.86 1.60
N PRO A 436 -15.93 12.19 1.64
CA PRO A 436 -16.10 13.04 0.46
C PRO A 436 -15.29 12.60 -0.76
N GLY A 437 -14.01 12.26 -0.59
CA GLY A 437 -13.18 11.76 -1.68
C GLY A 437 -13.61 10.38 -2.18
N ALA A 438 -14.00 9.48 -1.27
CA ALA A 438 -14.45 8.14 -1.60
C ALA A 438 -15.76 8.19 -2.41
N SER A 439 -16.75 8.97 -1.97
CA SER A 439 -18.04 9.10 -2.66
C SER A 439 -17.88 9.64 -4.09
N GLN A 440 -16.90 10.49 -4.36
CA GLN A 440 -16.61 10.96 -5.72
C GLN A 440 -16.05 9.82 -6.59
N PHE A 441 -15.20 8.97 -6.04
CA PHE A 441 -14.58 7.85 -6.75
C PHE A 441 -15.52 6.66 -6.94
N LEU A 442 -16.40 6.40 -5.95
CA LEU A 442 -17.38 5.32 -6.00
C LEU A 442 -18.66 5.70 -6.76
N GLY A 443 -18.92 7.00 -6.95
CA GLY A 443 -20.15 7.50 -7.59
C GLY A 443 -21.40 7.29 -6.72
N ALA A 444 -22.58 7.48 -7.32
CA ALA A 444 -23.88 7.34 -6.65
C ALA A 444 -24.37 5.89 -6.65
N ALA A 445 -23.54 4.94 -6.28
CA ALA A 445 -23.91 3.54 -6.22
C ALA A 445 -24.71 3.23 -4.94
N GLN A 446 -25.61 2.25 -5.03
CA GLN A 446 -26.42 1.76 -3.90
C GLN A 446 -25.78 0.51 -3.30
N HIS A 447 -26.13 0.21 -2.04
CA HIS A 447 -25.69 -1.02 -1.33
C HIS A 447 -24.18 -1.18 -1.17
N LEU A 448 -23.45 -0.07 -1.06
CA LEU A 448 -22.01 -0.10 -0.81
C LEU A 448 -21.69 -0.49 0.64
N GLU A 449 -22.58 -0.17 1.56
CA GLU A 449 -22.37 -0.34 3.00
C GLU A 449 -22.26 -1.82 3.39
N GLU A 450 -23.04 -2.71 2.78
CA GLU A 450 -23.00 -4.14 3.08
C GLU A 450 -21.68 -4.76 2.64
N LEU A 451 -21.26 -4.48 1.40
CA LEU A 451 -19.97 -4.95 0.87
C LEU A 451 -18.82 -4.37 1.67
N SER A 452 -18.91 -3.08 2.03
CA SER A 452 -17.89 -2.41 2.86
C SER A 452 -17.80 -3.05 4.25
N ALA A 453 -18.93 -3.29 4.90
CA ALA A 453 -18.94 -3.95 6.20
C ALA A 453 -18.37 -5.38 6.13
N GLN A 454 -18.71 -6.15 5.10
CA GLN A 454 -18.18 -7.51 4.89
C GLN A 454 -16.65 -7.48 4.72
N MET A 455 -16.14 -6.55 3.90
CA MET A 455 -14.71 -6.45 3.63
C MET A 455 -13.95 -5.98 4.87
N ASN A 456 -14.40 -4.91 5.51
CA ASN A 456 -13.82 -4.42 6.77
C ASN A 456 -13.79 -5.52 7.84
N TRP A 457 -14.89 -6.28 8.00
CA TRP A 457 -14.98 -7.37 8.96
C TRP A 457 -13.99 -8.50 8.65
N ALA A 458 -13.77 -8.84 7.38
CA ALA A 458 -12.78 -9.85 6.99
C ALA A 458 -11.35 -9.45 7.42
N TRP A 459 -10.97 -8.17 7.25
CA TRP A 459 -9.68 -7.64 7.70
C TRP A 459 -9.55 -7.63 9.23
N ILE A 460 -10.61 -7.24 9.94
CA ILE A 460 -10.67 -7.27 11.41
C ILE A 460 -10.51 -8.70 11.91
N ARG A 461 -11.26 -9.67 11.40
CA ARG A 461 -11.12 -11.08 11.77
C ARG A 461 -9.70 -11.60 11.57
N PHE A 462 -9.12 -11.28 10.42
CA PHE A 462 -7.73 -11.65 10.13
C PHE A 462 -6.75 -11.05 11.14
N ALA A 463 -6.92 -9.80 11.54
CA ALA A 463 -6.10 -9.16 12.57
C ALA A 463 -6.28 -9.81 13.96
N HIS A 464 -7.48 -10.29 14.29
CA HIS A 464 -7.75 -11.07 15.50
C HIS A 464 -7.12 -12.47 15.50
N GLY A 465 -6.73 -12.99 14.32
CA GLY A 465 -6.07 -14.29 14.18
C GLY A 465 -6.96 -15.39 13.62
N ASP A 466 -8.18 -15.04 13.23
CA ASP A 466 -9.13 -15.93 12.56
C ASP A 466 -8.89 -15.97 11.04
N ALA A 467 -9.51 -16.95 10.36
CA ALA A 467 -9.68 -16.87 8.92
C ALA A 467 -10.53 -15.63 8.55
N PRO A 468 -10.25 -14.94 7.42
CA PRO A 468 -10.99 -13.73 7.05
C PRO A 468 -12.51 -13.94 6.96
N HIS A 469 -12.93 -15.13 6.51
CA HIS A 469 -14.31 -15.57 6.55
C HIS A 469 -14.38 -17.07 6.88
N PRO A 470 -15.39 -17.57 7.64
CA PRO A 470 -15.47 -18.97 8.02
C PRO A 470 -15.52 -19.97 6.85
N GLN A 471 -16.03 -19.54 5.69
CA GLN A 471 -16.12 -20.35 4.46
C GLN A 471 -14.97 -20.09 3.47
N TRP A 472 -14.00 -19.27 3.83
CA TRP A 472 -12.86 -18.95 2.98
C TRP A 472 -11.66 -19.79 3.46
N PRO A 473 -11.33 -20.89 2.75
CA PRO A 473 -10.19 -21.72 3.10
C PRO A 473 -8.87 -20.99 2.83
N ALA A 474 -7.83 -21.39 3.55
CA ALA A 474 -6.47 -21.00 3.16
C ALA A 474 -6.12 -21.60 1.79
N GLU A 475 -5.17 -20.97 1.11
CA GLU A 475 -4.67 -21.42 -0.18
C GLU A 475 -4.09 -22.85 -0.10
N ASP A 476 -4.39 -23.61 -1.13
CA ASP A 476 -3.87 -24.95 -1.39
C ASP A 476 -3.72 -25.15 -2.91
N GLU A 477 -3.47 -26.35 -3.36
CA GLU A 477 -3.31 -26.70 -4.78
C GLU A 477 -4.56 -26.40 -5.65
N THR A 478 -5.71 -26.11 -5.05
CA THR A 478 -6.95 -25.73 -5.75
C THR A 478 -7.09 -24.22 -5.96
N HIS A 479 -6.14 -23.42 -5.49
CA HIS A 479 -6.10 -21.96 -5.61
C HIS A 479 -7.44 -21.29 -5.31
N PRO A 480 -8.00 -21.43 -4.10
CA PRO A 480 -9.27 -20.84 -3.73
C PRO A 480 -9.15 -19.30 -3.64
N VAL A 481 -10.02 -18.60 -4.33
CA VAL A 481 -10.08 -17.12 -4.34
C VAL A 481 -11.42 -16.66 -3.80
N TRP A 482 -11.42 -15.73 -2.84
CA TRP A 482 -12.64 -15.11 -2.36
C TRP A 482 -12.97 -13.88 -3.20
N ARG A 483 -14.15 -13.91 -3.84
CA ARG A 483 -14.62 -12.81 -4.67
C ARG A 483 -15.51 -11.87 -3.87
N PHE A 484 -15.06 -10.63 -3.67
CA PHE A 484 -15.87 -9.55 -3.12
C PHE A 484 -16.67 -8.86 -4.23
N HIS A 485 -17.98 -8.97 -4.15
CA HIS A 485 -18.93 -8.34 -5.05
C HIS A 485 -20.29 -8.19 -4.34
N ASN A 486 -21.19 -7.37 -4.85
CA ASN A 486 -22.53 -7.17 -4.31
C ASN A 486 -23.63 -7.91 -5.12
N ASP A 487 -23.29 -8.92 -5.89
CA ASP A 487 -24.19 -9.79 -6.62
C ASP A 487 -23.98 -11.28 -6.31
N ASP A 488 -24.71 -12.15 -7.00
CA ASP A 488 -24.69 -13.62 -6.83
C ASP A 488 -23.35 -14.26 -7.19
N THR A 489 -22.37 -13.51 -7.72
CA THR A 489 -21.03 -14.00 -8.01
C THR A 489 -20.05 -13.83 -6.84
N ALA A 490 -20.50 -13.27 -5.72
CA ALA A 490 -19.72 -13.13 -4.49
C ALA A 490 -19.45 -14.49 -3.83
N GLY A 491 -18.31 -14.62 -3.17
CA GLY A 491 -17.94 -15.80 -2.40
C GLY A 491 -16.76 -16.57 -2.96
N LEU A 492 -16.66 -17.85 -2.64
CA LEU A 492 -15.53 -18.71 -3.00
C LEU A 492 -15.60 -19.14 -4.47
N VAL A 493 -14.48 -18.93 -5.19
CA VAL A 493 -14.27 -19.40 -6.55
C VAL A 493 -12.96 -20.19 -6.59
N LEU A 494 -12.96 -21.34 -7.25
CA LEU A 494 -11.76 -22.18 -7.38
C LEU A 494 -11.04 -21.86 -8.68
N ASP A 495 -9.76 -21.50 -8.56
CA ASP A 495 -8.83 -21.24 -9.67
C ASP A 495 -9.41 -20.41 -10.84
N PRO A 496 -9.95 -19.22 -10.60
CA PRO A 496 -10.67 -18.45 -11.61
C PRO A 496 -9.79 -17.97 -12.78
N TYR A 497 -8.45 -18.04 -12.64
CA TYR A 497 -7.47 -17.48 -13.59
C TYR A 497 -6.51 -18.52 -14.16
N VAL A 498 -6.90 -19.81 -14.16
CA VAL A 498 -6.05 -20.91 -14.65
C VAL A 498 -5.61 -20.73 -16.10
N ARG A 499 -6.48 -20.17 -16.94
CA ARG A 499 -6.17 -19.97 -18.36
C ARG A 499 -5.16 -18.84 -18.57
N GLU A 500 -5.38 -17.71 -17.91
CA GLU A 500 -4.47 -16.57 -17.95
C GLU A 500 -3.11 -16.97 -17.38
N ARG A 501 -3.07 -17.57 -16.19
CA ARG A 501 -1.85 -18.02 -15.53
C ARG A 501 -0.99 -18.94 -16.39
N SER A 502 -1.62 -19.81 -17.18
CA SER A 502 -0.90 -20.78 -18.01
C SER A 502 0.04 -20.16 -19.05
N CYS A 503 -0.20 -18.91 -19.51
CA CYS A 503 0.65 -18.27 -20.50
C CYS A 503 1.79 -17.41 -19.90
N TRP A 504 1.85 -17.27 -18.57
CA TRP A 504 2.87 -16.45 -17.88
C TRP A 504 4.05 -17.30 -17.37
N HIS A 505 3.89 -18.59 -17.13
CA HIS A 505 4.92 -19.47 -16.58
C HIS A 505 5.75 -20.23 -17.63
N HIS A 506 5.60 -19.89 -18.91
CA HIS A 506 6.33 -20.52 -20.01
C HIS A 506 7.40 -19.62 -20.67
N SER A 507 7.72 -18.47 -20.06
CA SER A 507 8.71 -17.51 -20.60
C SER A 507 10.01 -17.49 -19.81
#